data_c202d5084b3d6ad13866d7e14fa19541
#
_entry.id   c202d5084b3d6ad13866d7e14fa19541
#
_cell.length_a   1.000
_cell.length_b   1.000
_cell.length_c   1.000
_cell.angle_alpha   90.00
_cell.angle_beta   90.00
_cell.angle_gamma   90.00
#
_symmetry.space_group_name_H-M   'P 1'
#
loop_
_entity.id
_entity.type
_entity.pdbx_description
1 polymer ?
#
loop_
_entity_poly.entity_id
_entity_poly.type
_entity_poly.pdbx_seq_one_letter_code
_entity_poly.pdbx_strand_id
1 'polypeptide(L)'
;MKYNKVVIWGYPLYSHTHSYVHYGYHQAFKSLGYDTYWFHDGEYPEDFDFSNTLFIGEGFADKNLPINDSSAYFIMYCPSPIKYQEAERYIDVRTVGVGIKDHIYDYSLDKEKVTKVGPGCYFEAKTGDKVQVLNNYHDYEMDSYDKLYISWATNLLPEEIDVDNITLPRKNVVHYCGTVSASGVCENYSTVLPFAEECQKHNIQFAVTDPWQNPLSFDEVMRRIQESVLAPDIRGPEHLRTRVVTCRVFKNISYGHLGLTNSEEIYNEMDGNCIYNKDTRQLFYDGLENVDNFDLISDGMQYVKENHTYINRAQSLLSVL
;
A
#
# COMPACT_ATOMS: atom_id res chain seq x y z
N MET A 1 -11.10 13.61 21.64
CA MET A 1 -9.86 13.13 20.98
C MET A 1 -8.89 14.30 20.92
N LYS A 2 -7.60 14.07 21.10
CA LYS A 2 -6.59 15.15 21.12
C LYS A 2 -6.42 15.80 19.74
N TYR A 3 -6.42 14.99 18.68
CA TYR A 3 -6.33 15.42 17.30
C TYR A 3 -7.70 15.24 16.64
N ASN A 4 -8.34 16.31 16.23
CA ASN A 4 -9.59 16.28 15.48
C ASN A 4 -9.41 16.66 14.01
N LYS A 5 -8.28 17.32 13.69
CA LYS A 5 -7.84 17.63 12.33
C LYS A 5 -6.85 16.60 11.84
N VAL A 6 -7.00 16.15 10.60
CA VAL A 6 -6.05 15.28 9.90
C VAL A 6 -5.61 15.96 8.61
N VAL A 7 -4.32 16.07 8.43
CA VAL A 7 -3.73 16.60 7.19
C VAL A 7 -2.96 15.50 6.51
N ILE A 8 -3.41 15.12 5.32
CA ILE A 8 -2.66 14.29 4.40
C ILE A 8 -1.69 15.20 3.64
N TRP A 9 -0.38 15.01 3.87
CA TRP A 9 0.66 15.81 3.21
C TRP A 9 1.41 14.95 2.22
N GLY A 10 1.12 15.12 0.94
CA GLY A 10 1.68 14.22 -0.06
C GLY A 10 1.43 14.69 -1.50
N TYR A 11 1.69 13.80 -2.44
CA TYR A 11 1.55 14.09 -3.87
C TYR A 11 0.10 14.36 -4.26
N PRO A 12 -0.16 15.36 -5.12
CA PRO A 12 -1.47 15.54 -5.75
C PRO A 12 -1.95 14.26 -6.45
N LEU A 13 -3.26 14.04 -6.46
CA LEU A 13 -3.84 12.83 -7.07
C LEU A 13 -3.39 12.68 -8.53
N TYR A 14 -2.99 11.47 -8.90
CA TYR A 14 -2.45 11.07 -10.21
C TYR A 14 -1.07 11.63 -10.57
N SER A 15 -0.43 12.44 -9.73
CA SER A 15 0.91 12.96 -10.00
C SER A 15 2.04 11.98 -9.67
N HIS A 16 1.75 10.99 -8.82
CA HIS A 16 2.70 9.98 -8.36
C HIS A 16 1.96 8.70 -7.96
N THR A 17 2.62 7.53 -8.00
CA THR A 17 1.99 6.26 -7.60
C THR A 17 1.55 6.24 -6.13
N HIS A 18 2.26 6.95 -5.24
CA HIS A 18 1.87 7.06 -3.83
C HIS A 18 0.66 7.97 -3.60
N SER A 19 0.26 8.79 -4.57
CA SER A 19 -0.95 9.62 -4.45
C SER A 19 -2.22 8.78 -4.22
N TYR A 20 -2.23 7.54 -4.67
CA TYR A 20 -3.32 6.59 -4.38
C TYR A 20 -3.37 6.18 -2.89
N VAL A 21 -2.22 6.09 -2.22
CA VAL A 21 -2.13 5.85 -0.77
C VAL A 21 -2.66 7.06 -0.01
N HIS A 22 -2.24 8.26 -0.41
CA HIS A 22 -2.72 9.53 0.17
C HIS A 22 -4.24 9.67 0.02
N TYR A 23 -4.79 9.37 -1.15
CA TYR A 23 -6.23 9.33 -1.39
C TYR A 23 -6.94 8.37 -0.44
N GLY A 24 -6.42 7.15 -0.31
CA GLY A 24 -7.00 6.13 0.58
C GLY A 24 -7.08 6.61 2.03
N TYR A 25 -6.03 7.18 2.57
CA TYR A 25 -6.04 7.78 3.91
C TYR A 25 -7.01 8.96 4.01
N HIS A 26 -7.02 9.86 3.02
CA HIS A 26 -7.94 10.99 3.01
C HIS A 26 -9.40 10.53 3.10
N GLN A 27 -9.80 9.55 2.30
CA GLN A 27 -11.16 9.01 2.33
C GLN A 27 -11.47 8.29 3.65
N ALA A 28 -10.52 7.50 4.16
CA ALA A 28 -10.67 6.77 5.41
C ALA A 28 -10.89 7.70 6.61
N PHE A 29 -10.06 8.72 6.79
CA PHE A 29 -10.22 9.67 7.90
C PHE A 29 -11.50 10.49 7.77
N LYS A 30 -11.89 10.88 6.56
CA LYS A 30 -13.20 11.51 6.31
C LYS A 30 -14.37 10.61 6.72
N SER A 31 -14.33 9.34 6.33
CA SER A 31 -15.36 8.35 6.70
C SER A 31 -15.40 8.11 8.22
N LEU A 32 -14.26 8.19 8.90
CA LEU A 32 -14.18 8.10 10.37
C LEU A 32 -14.63 9.39 11.09
N GLY A 33 -15.06 10.42 10.37
CA GLY A 33 -15.60 11.66 10.93
C GLY A 33 -14.56 12.71 11.35
N TYR A 34 -13.32 12.59 10.89
CA TYR A 34 -12.29 13.60 11.13
C TYR A 34 -12.43 14.78 10.16
N ASP A 35 -12.04 15.97 10.63
CA ASP A 35 -11.86 17.15 9.79
C ASP A 35 -10.56 16.95 8.97
N THR A 36 -10.71 16.53 7.70
CA THR A 36 -9.61 15.97 6.90
C THR A 36 -9.28 16.84 5.70
N TYR A 37 -8.02 17.20 5.58
CA TYR A 37 -7.46 18.03 4.52
C TYR A 37 -6.40 17.27 3.73
N TRP A 38 -6.19 17.65 2.47
CA TRP A 38 -5.10 17.11 1.66
C TRP A 38 -4.30 18.26 1.07
N PHE A 39 -3.07 18.39 1.55
CA PHE A 39 -2.15 19.46 1.15
C PHE A 39 -0.87 18.85 0.53
N HIS A 40 -0.13 19.68 -0.18
CA HIS A 40 1.20 19.36 -0.68
C HIS A 40 2.09 20.60 -0.66
N ASP A 41 3.39 20.41 -0.87
CA ASP A 41 4.36 21.50 -0.85
C ASP A 41 3.98 22.61 -1.83
N GLY A 42 3.81 23.84 -1.31
CA GLY A 42 3.46 25.03 -2.07
C GLY A 42 1.97 25.26 -2.32
N GLU A 43 1.08 24.35 -1.95
CA GLU A 43 -0.37 24.50 -2.09
C GLU A 43 -1.13 24.17 -0.80
N TYR A 44 -1.21 25.15 0.10
CA TYR A 44 -2.03 25.12 1.31
C TYR A 44 -2.36 26.56 1.73
N PRO A 45 -3.46 26.81 2.50
CA PRO A 45 -3.83 28.14 2.96
C PRO A 45 -2.78 28.71 3.90
N GLU A 46 -2.35 29.97 3.68
CA GLU A 46 -1.31 30.64 4.49
C GLU A 46 -1.71 30.82 5.96
N ASP A 47 -3.01 30.96 6.23
CA ASP A 47 -3.60 31.15 7.56
C ASP A 47 -4.13 29.88 8.21
N PHE A 48 -3.81 28.70 7.65
CA PHE A 48 -4.26 27.42 8.21
C PHE A 48 -3.59 27.13 9.57
N ASP A 49 -4.41 26.94 10.60
CA ASP A 49 -3.94 26.54 11.92
C ASP A 49 -3.53 25.05 11.96
N PHE A 50 -2.24 24.80 11.95
CA PHE A 50 -1.65 23.46 12.02
C PHE A 50 -1.45 22.92 13.44
N SER A 51 -1.91 23.63 14.49
CA SER A 51 -1.83 23.12 15.85
C SER A 51 -2.74 21.92 16.09
N ASN A 52 -2.35 21.02 17.00
CA ASN A 52 -3.11 19.82 17.36
C ASN A 52 -3.59 18.98 16.17
N THR A 53 -2.74 18.86 15.17
CA THR A 53 -3.02 18.18 13.90
C THR A 53 -2.34 16.80 13.86
N LEU A 54 -3.05 15.83 13.29
CA LEU A 54 -2.48 14.55 12.89
C LEU A 54 -2.03 14.63 11.43
N PHE A 55 -0.74 14.56 11.19
CA PHE A 55 -0.18 14.55 9.84
C PHE A 55 0.08 13.12 9.38
N ILE A 56 -0.39 12.81 8.17
CA ILE A 56 -0.04 11.60 7.42
C ILE A 56 0.70 12.06 6.18
N GLY A 57 1.99 11.78 6.10
CA GLY A 57 2.82 12.33 5.05
C GLY A 57 3.83 11.35 4.47
N GLU A 58 4.57 11.84 3.49
CA GLU A 58 5.66 11.14 2.83
C GLU A 58 6.92 11.99 2.79
N GLY A 59 8.04 11.42 3.24
CA GLY A 59 9.29 12.14 3.42
C GLY A 59 9.91 12.74 2.16
N PHE A 60 9.53 12.27 0.98
CA PHE A 60 9.97 12.88 -0.29
C PHE A 60 9.08 14.04 -0.75
N ALA A 61 7.88 14.19 -0.17
CA ALA A 61 6.89 15.22 -0.51
C ALA A 61 6.63 16.19 0.66
N ASP A 62 7.51 16.23 1.67
CA ASP A 62 7.30 16.97 2.91
C ASP A 62 8.27 18.13 3.13
N LYS A 63 8.82 18.74 2.08
CA LYS A 63 9.86 19.78 2.17
C LYS A 63 9.44 20.97 3.02
N ASN A 64 8.18 21.41 2.86
CA ASN A 64 7.61 22.58 3.53
C ASN A 64 6.55 22.20 4.57
N LEU A 65 6.49 20.95 5.00
CA LEU A 65 5.56 20.51 6.04
C LEU A 65 5.84 21.27 7.35
N PRO A 66 4.83 21.99 7.92
CA PRO A 66 5.02 22.72 9.18
C PRO A 66 5.18 21.74 10.34
N ILE A 67 6.22 21.94 11.15
CA ILE A 67 6.48 21.12 12.34
C ILE A 67 6.22 21.96 13.58
N ASN A 68 5.46 21.39 14.53
CA ASN A 68 5.15 22.01 15.81
C ASN A 68 5.05 20.98 16.93
N ASP A 69 5.12 21.43 18.17
CA ASP A 69 5.16 20.63 19.39
C ASP A 69 3.79 20.13 19.88
N SER A 70 2.71 20.50 19.20
CA SER A 70 1.33 20.10 19.54
C SER A 70 0.73 19.06 18.59
N SER A 71 1.48 18.62 17.58
CA SER A 71 1.02 17.77 16.48
C SER A 71 1.75 16.44 16.43
N ALA A 72 1.09 15.43 15.85
CA ALA A 72 1.67 14.10 15.62
C ALA A 72 1.91 13.87 14.12
N TYR A 73 3.00 13.18 13.80
CA TYR A 73 3.48 12.96 12.44
C TYR A 73 3.70 11.48 12.16
N PHE A 74 2.96 10.95 11.20
CA PHE A 74 3.17 9.63 10.61
C PHE A 74 3.76 9.84 9.21
N ILE A 75 5.06 9.62 9.08
CA ILE A 75 5.78 9.93 7.84
C ILE A 75 6.31 8.67 7.19
N MET A 76 5.84 8.37 5.99
CA MET A 76 6.29 7.27 5.17
C MET A 76 7.57 7.65 4.43
N TYR A 77 8.55 6.73 4.39
CA TYR A 77 9.84 6.92 3.72
C TYR A 77 10.59 8.20 4.14
N CYS A 78 10.64 8.47 5.43
CA CYS A 78 11.26 9.68 5.96
C CYS A 78 12.80 9.66 5.80
N PRO A 79 13.39 10.55 4.97
CA PRO A 79 14.84 10.61 4.80
C PRO A 79 15.57 11.29 5.96
N SER A 80 14.85 12.03 6.78
CA SER A 80 15.45 12.84 7.87
C SER A 80 14.53 12.88 9.09
N PRO A 81 14.47 11.78 9.88
CA PRO A 81 13.68 11.72 11.12
C PRO A 81 13.99 12.83 12.12
N ILE A 82 15.23 13.32 12.15
CA ILE A 82 15.67 14.36 13.09
C ILE A 82 14.86 15.67 12.96
N LYS A 83 14.30 15.94 11.80
CA LYS A 83 13.49 17.15 11.60
C LYS A 83 12.19 17.14 12.43
N TYR A 84 11.77 15.97 12.92
CA TYR A 84 10.55 15.79 13.72
C TYR A 84 10.84 15.69 15.23
N GLN A 85 12.06 15.95 15.68
CA GLN A 85 12.43 15.79 17.10
C GLN A 85 11.67 16.74 18.04
N GLU A 86 11.18 17.88 17.54
CA GLU A 86 10.39 18.86 18.30
C GLU A 86 8.87 18.57 18.24
N ALA A 87 8.45 17.60 17.44
CA ALA A 87 7.06 17.20 17.36
C ALA A 87 6.60 16.54 18.67
N GLU A 88 5.34 16.69 19.03
CA GLU A 88 4.79 15.96 20.17
C GLU A 88 4.97 14.46 20.01
N ARG A 89 4.73 13.95 18.78
CA ARG A 89 4.97 12.56 18.44
C ARG A 89 5.40 12.41 16.98
N TYR A 90 6.39 11.60 16.76
CA TYR A 90 6.83 11.18 15.45
C TYR A 90 6.81 9.65 15.37
N ILE A 91 6.21 9.12 14.30
CA ILE A 91 6.18 7.70 13.97
C ILE A 91 6.65 7.52 12.53
N ASP A 92 7.71 6.75 12.35
CA ASP A 92 8.24 6.40 11.04
C ASP A 92 7.40 5.28 10.43
N VAL A 93 6.71 5.57 9.34
CA VAL A 93 5.84 4.61 8.67
C VAL A 93 6.63 3.85 7.60
N ARG A 94 6.55 2.54 7.66
CA ARG A 94 7.28 1.62 6.79
C ARG A 94 6.33 0.64 6.12
N THR A 95 6.62 0.25 4.89
CA THR A 95 5.84 -0.81 4.24
C THR A 95 6.23 -2.16 4.83
N VAL A 96 5.25 -2.98 5.19
CA VAL A 96 5.48 -4.35 5.69
C VAL A 96 6.40 -5.11 4.74
N GLY A 97 7.40 -5.74 5.28
CA GLY A 97 8.29 -6.64 4.58
C GLY A 97 9.47 -5.99 3.84
N VAL A 98 9.59 -4.67 3.82
CA VAL A 98 10.66 -4.02 3.05
C VAL A 98 12.00 -4.10 3.77
N GLY A 99 12.93 -4.90 3.22
CA GLY A 99 14.36 -4.77 3.44
C GLY A 99 15.01 -4.37 2.11
N ILE A 100 15.28 -3.09 1.89
CA ILE A 100 16.00 -2.62 0.70
C ILE A 100 17.46 -2.39 1.09
N LYS A 101 18.29 -3.41 0.85
CA LYS A 101 19.70 -3.40 1.26
C LYS A 101 20.54 -2.30 0.61
N ASP A 102 20.18 -1.84 -0.58
CA ASP A 102 20.96 -0.89 -1.38
C ASP A 102 20.38 0.53 -1.35
N HIS A 103 19.28 0.71 -0.65
CA HIS A 103 18.76 2.01 -0.31
C HIS A 103 18.99 2.28 1.16
N ILE A 104 19.06 3.54 1.52
CA ILE A 104 19.31 4.15 2.82
C ILE A 104 18.50 3.52 3.98
N TYR A 105 17.54 2.64 3.69
CA TYR A 105 16.58 2.13 4.62
C TYR A 105 16.62 0.60 4.66
N ASP A 106 17.14 0.02 5.73
CA ASP A 106 16.87 -1.37 6.07
C ASP A 106 15.54 -1.42 6.84
N TYR A 107 14.48 -1.85 6.15
CA TYR A 107 13.14 -1.95 6.69
C TYR A 107 12.74 -3.39 7.04
N SER A 108 13.70 -4.22 7.42
CA SER A 108 13.37 -5.58 7.83
C SER A 108 12.49 -5.56 9.09
N LEU A 109 11.32 -6.19 8.98
CA LEU A 109 10.42 -6.42 10.09
C LEU A 109 11.02 -7.51 11.01
N ASP A 110 11.45 -7.13 12.20
CA ASP A 110 11.84 -8.08 13.25
C ASP A 110 10.58 -8.46 14.05
N LYS A 111 10.04 -9.64 13.76
CA LYS A 111 8.79 -10.12 14.38
C LYS A 111 8.84 -10.24 15.89
N GLU A 112 10.05 -10.32 16.49
CA GLU A 112 10.23 -10.39 17.94
C GLU A 112 10.11 -9.02 18.62
N LYS A 113 10.33 -7.94 17.87
CA LYS A 113 10.32 -6.55 18.38
C LYS A 113 9.02 -5.80 18.14
N VAL A 114 8.09 -6.39 17.40
CA VAL A 114 6.87 -5.71 16.99
C VAL A 114 5.63 -6.29 17.63
N THR A 115 4.64 -5.45 17.82
CA THR A 115 3.28 -5.83 18.25
C THR A 115 2.32 -5.63 17.09
N LYS A 116 1.50 -6.64 16.77
CA LYS A 116 0.42 -6.51 15.79
C LYS A 116 -0.65 -5.58 16.34
N VAL A 117 -0.92 -4.48 15.66
CA VAL A 117 -1.87 -3.44 16.07
C VAL A 117 -3.11 -3.36 15.16
N GLY A 118 -3.12 -4.18 14.13
CA GLY A 118 -4.24 -4.34 13.21
C GLY A 118 -3.88 -5.23 12.03
N PRO A 119 -4.82 -5.52 11.14
CA PRO A 119 -4.55 -6.29 9.93
C PRO A 119 -3.47 -5.62 9.08
N GLY A 120 -2.39 -6.34 8.76
CA GLY A 120 -1.26 -5.81 8.01
C GLY A 120 -0.51 -4.64 8.68
N CYS A 121 -0.65 -4.48 10.02
CA CYS A 121 -0.03 -3.38 10.76
C CYS A 121 0.70 -3.88 12.00
N TYR A 122 1.99 -3.46 12.15
CA TYR A 122 2.85 -3.88 13.25
C TYR A 122 3.60 -2.67 13.81
N PHE A 123 3.57 -2.50 15.11
CA PHE A 123 4.18 -1.38 15.81
C PHE A 123 5.44 -1.81 16.55
N GLU A 124 6.52 -1.04 16.37
CA GLU A 124 7.78 -1.15 17.11
C GLU A 124 7.96 0.11 17.94
N ALA A 125 7.85 -0.01 19.25
CA ALA A 125 8.04 1.11 20.15
C ALA A 125 9.52 1.51 20.25
N LYS A 126 9.79 2.81 20.39
CA LYS A 126 11.13 3.33 20.70
C LYS A 126 11.69 2.69 21.96
N THR A 127 12.99 2.39 21.96
CA THR A 127 13.66 1.72 23.08
C THR A 127 14.28 2.69 24.10
N GLY A 128 14.46 3.96 23.74
CA GLY A 128 15.23 4.94 24.51
C GLY A 128 16.72 4.93 24.18
N ASP A 129 17.18 4.02 23.34
CA ASP A 129 18.57 3.95 22.90
C ASP A 129 18.86 5.00 21.82
N LYS A 130 20.14 5.24 21.56
CA LYS A 130 20.58 5.99 20.40
C LYS A 130 20.60 5.10 19.16
N VAL A 131 20.17 5.66 18.04
CA VAL A 131 20.20 4.99 16.73
C VAL A 131 21.01 5.81 15.73
N GLN A 132 21.80 5.11 14.91
CA GLN A 132 22.47 5.73 13.78
C GLN A 132 21.49 5.80 12.61
N VAL A 133 21.28 6.99 12.09
CA VAL A 133 20.51 7.22 10.86
C VAL A 133 21.52 7.46 9.75
N LEU A 134 21.56 6.51 8.81
CA LEU A 134 22.39 6.57 7.61
C LEU A 134 21.54 7.11 6.48
N ASN A 135 21.92 8.22 5.88
CA ASN A 135 21.28 8.72 4.69
C ASN A 135 22.33 9.25 3.68
N ASN A 136 21.92 9.44 2.41
CA ASN A 136 22.84 9.87 1.34
C ASN A 136 23.47 11.25 1.57
N TYR A 137 23.04 11.97 2.60
CA TYR A 137 23.49 13.35 2.84
C TYR A 137 24.37 13.46 4.07
N HIS A 138 23.93 12.87 5.19
CA HIS A 138 24.66 12.92 6.46
C HIS A 138 24.30 11.72 7.33
N ASP A 139 25.32 11.12 7.92
CA ASP A 139 25.14 10.16 9.00
C ASP A 139 25.04 10.93 10.30
N TYR A 140 24.06 10.62 11.14
CA TYR A 140 23.88 11.25 12.44
C TYR A 140 23.29 10.27 13.45
N GLU A 141 23.50 10.58 14.73
CA GLU A 141 22.93 9.85 15.86
C GLU A 141 21.74 10.63 16.43
N MET A 142 20.66 9.92 16.73
CA MET A 142 19.48 10.49 17.40
C MET A 142 18.87 9.48 18.37
N ASP A 143 17.92 9.92 19.20
CA ASP A 143 17.12 9.00 20.00
C ASP A 143 16.29 8.09 19.11
N SER A 144 16.09 6.84 19.53
CA SER A 144 15.21 5.90 18.84
C SER A 144 13.78 6.47 18.78
N TYR A 145 13.08 6.11 17.73
CA TYR A 145 11.73 6.60 17.47
C TYR A 145 10.77 5.43 17.19
N ASP A 146 9.49 5.67 17.39
CA ASP A 146 8.43 4.72 17.10
C ASP A 146 8.39 4.42 15.61
N LYS A 147 8.13 3.14 15.25
CA LYS A 147 7.97 2.70 13.87
C LYS A 147 6.64 1.97 13.69
N LEU A 148 5.99 2.19 12.58
CA LEU A 148 4.78 1.49 12.20
C LEU A 148 4.95 0.86 10.82
N TYR A 149 5.00 -0.46 10.80
CA TYR A 149 5.04 -1.25 9.57
C TYR A 149 3.61 -1.49 9.09
N ILE A 150 3.32 -1.11 7.85
CA ILE A 150 1.95 -1.10 7.34
C ILE A 150 1.91 -1.65 5.91
N SER A 151 1.03 -2.60 5.64
CA SER A 151 0.72 -2.97 4.26
C SER A 151 -0.21 -1.94 3.64
N TRP A 152 -0.11 -1.71 2.33
CA TRP A 152 -1.08 -0.89 1.64
C TRP A 152 -2.45 -1.59 1.64
N ALA A 153 -3.49 -0.91 1.15
CA ALA A 153 -4.85 -1.38 1.19
C ALA A 153 -5.59 -1.09 -0.12
N THR A 154 -6.84 -1.56 -0.24
CA THR A 154 -7.69 -1.11 -1.34
C THR A 154 -8.11 0.34 -1.17
N ASN A 155 -8.37 1.03 -2.29
CA ASN A 155 -8.89 2.40 -2.28
C ASN A 155 -10.39 2.47 -1.99
N LEU A 156 -11.10 1.33 -2.06
CA LEU A 156 -12.53 1.28 -1.75
C LEU A 156 -12.77 1.34 -0.23
N LEU A 157 -13.83 2.03 0.15
CA LEU A 157 -14.38 1.95 1.50
C LEU A 157 -15.15 0.63 1.68
N PRO A 158 -15.33 0.13 2.92
CA PRO A 158 -16.04 -1.12 3.16
C PRO A 158 -17.43 -1.18 2.52
N GLU A 159 -18.18 -0.08 2.55
CA GLU A 159 -19.53 0.03 1.96
C GLU A 159 -19.56 -0.01 0.43
N GLU A 160 -18.43 0.27 -0.22
CA GLU A 160 -18.27 0.21 -1.67
C GLU A 160 -17.93 -1.19 -2.18
N ILE A 161 -17.59 -2.14 -1.28
CA ILE A 161 -17.27 -3.54 -1.63
C ILE A 161 -18.56 -4.36 -1.53
N ASP A 162 -19.16 -4.64 -2.68
CA ASP A 162 -20.39 -5.41 -2.81
C ASP A 162 -20.07 -6.90 -3.03
N VAL A 163 -20.08 -7.67 -1.94
CA VAL A 163 -19.73 -9.10 -1.94
C VAL A 163 -20.86 -10.00 -2.48
N ASP A 164 -22.10 -9.48 -2.57
CA ASP A 164 -23.27 -10.24 -2.94
C ASP A 164 -23.58 -10.14 -4.46
N ASN A 165 -22.97 -9.17 -5.15
CA ASN A 165 -23.25 -8.84 -6.54
C ASN A 165 -21.99 -8.90 -7.43
N ILE A 166 -21.37 -10.06 -7.50
CA ILE A 166 -20.14 -10.25 -8.29
C ILE A 166 -20.53 -10.54 -9.75
N THR A 167 -20.76 -9.50 -10.53
CA THR A 167 -20.95 -9.65 -11.98
C THR A 167 -19.87 -8.87 -12.72
N LEU A 168 -18.93 -9.57 -13.36
CA LEU A 168 -17.82 -8.97 -14.09
C LEU A 168 -18.03 -9.07 -15.60
N PRO A 169 -17.79 -7.98 -16.35
CA PRO A 169 -17.88 -7.97 -17.82
C PRO A 169 -16.63 -8.59 -18.48
N ARG A 170 -16.21 -9.78 -18.03
CA ARG A 170 -14.98 -10.45 -18.47
C ARG A 170 -14.83 -10.57 -19.96
N LYS A 171 -13.66 -10.24 -20.46
CA LYS A 171 -13.22 -10.37 -21.85
C LYS A 171 -11.96 -11.23 -21.90
N ASN A 172 -11.55 -11.69 -23.08
CA ASN A 172 -10.30 -12.43 -23.27
C ASN A 172 -9.07 -11.50 -23.19
N VAL A 173 -8.94 -10.80 -22.08
CA VAL A 173 -7.84 -9.89 -21.77
C VAL A 173 -7.45 -10.00 -20.30
N VAL A 174 -6.18 -9.78 -20.00
CA VAL A 174 -5.64 -9.53 -18.66
C VAL A 174 -5.06 -8.12 -18.69
N HIS A 175 -5.68 -7.18 -17.98
CA HIS A 175 -5.11 -5.84 -17.78
C HIS A 175 -4.20 -5.85 -16.55
N TYR A 176 -2.90 -5.88 -16.80
CA TYR A 176 -1.90 -5.76 -15.73
C TYR A 176 -1.64 -4.29 -15.43
N CYS A 177 -2.35 -3.74 -14.44
CA CYS A 177 -2.18 -2.36 -14.01
C CYS A 177 -0.99 -2.25 -13.03
N GLY A 178 0.17 -1.92 -13.55
CA GLY A 178 1.42 -1.83 -12.80
C GLY A 178 2.64 -1.83 -13.70
N THR A 179 3.77 -1.42 -13.14
CA THR A 179 5.04 -1.41 -13.83
C THR A 179 5.53 -2.83 -14.10
N VAL A 180 6.02 -3.07 -15.31
CA VAL A 180 6.78 -4.26 -15.69
C VAL A 180 8.17 -3.79 -16.12
N SER A 181 9.19 -4.19 -15.37
CA SER A 181 10.58 -3.74 -15.56
C SER A 181 11.54 -4.91 -15.57
N ALA A 182 12.59 -4.80 -16.40
CA ALA A 182 13.67 -5.76 -16.46
C ALA A 182 14.83 -5.44 -15.51
N SER A 183 14.76 -4.34 -14.75
CA SER A 183 15.82 -3.89 -13.85
C SER A 183 15.31 -3.02 -12.71
N GLY A 184 16.11 -2.86 -11.66
CA GLY A 184 15.82 -2.01 -10.50
C GLY A 184 14.90 -2.67 -9.48
N VAL A 185 14.44 -1.88 -8.50
CA VAL A 185 13.60 -2.36 -7.37
C VAL A 185 12.29 -3.01 -7.84
N CYS A 186 11.76 -2.55 -8.96
CA CYS A 186 10.54 -3.08 -9.55
C CYS A 186 10.81 -4.16 -10.61
N GLU A 187 12.02 -4.76 -10.64
CA GLU A 187 12.34 -5.83 -11.57
C GLU A 187 11.38 -7.01 -11.38
N ASN A 188 10.49 -7.21 -12.36
CA ASN A 188 9.49 -8.29 -12.33
C ASN A 188 9.23 -8.91 -13.71
N TYR A 189 9.97 -8.47 -14.74
CA TYR A 189 9.78 -8.98 -16.10
C TYR A 189 9.91 -10.52 -16.17
N SER A 190 10.93 -11.08 -15.51
CA SER A 190 11.19 -12.52 -15.49
C SER A 190 10.09 -13.35 -14.83
N THR A 191 9.34 -12.75 -13.89
CA THR A 191 8.22 -13.41 -13.21
C THR A 191 6.88 -13.16 -13.88
N VAL A 192 6.72 -12.02 -14.57
CA VAL A 192 5.50 -11.70 -15.33
C VAL A 192 5.45 -12.43 -16.67
N LEU A 193 6.60 -12.57 -17.35
CA LEU A 193 6.69 -13.15 -18.68
C LEU A 193 6.07 -14.55 -18.79
N PRO A 194 6.34 -15.53 -17.88
CA PRO A 194 5.75 -16.86 -17.98
C PRO A 194 4.22 -16.86 -17.93
N PHE A 195 3.62 -15.99 -17.12
CA PHE A 195 2.16 -15.81 -17.06
C PHE A 195 1.62 -15.22 -18.38
N ALA A 196 2.29 -14.19 -18.91
CA ALA A 196 1.89 -13.55 -20.18
C ALA A 196 2.01 -14.51 -21.39
N GLU A 197 3.02 -15.39 -21.41
CA GLU A 197 3.16 -16.43 -22.43
C GLU A 197 1.99 -17.42 -22.41
N GLU A 198 1.50 -17.82 -21.23
CA GLU A 198 0.31 -18.68 -21.14
C GLU A 198 -0.96 -17.95 -21.57
N CYS A 199 -1.11 -16.66 -21.23
CA CYS A 199 -2.19 -15.87 -21.79
C CYS A 199 -2.19 -15.93 -23.33
N GLN A 200 -1.05 -15.71 -23.97
CA GLN A 200 -0.92 -15.74 -25.42
C GLN A 200 -1.27 -17.12 -26.02
N LYS A 201 -0.83 -18.23 -25.41
CA LYS A 201 -1.16 -19.59 -25.87
C LYS A 201 -2.67 -19.88 -25.82
N HIS A 202 -3.38 -19.23 -24.89
CA HIS A 202 -4.83 -19.38 -24.72
C HIS A 202 -5.66 -18.28 -25.43
N ASN A 203 -5.04 -17.51 -26.35
CA ASN A 203 -5.66 -16.39 -27.05
C ASN A 203 -6.23 -15.32 -26.09
N ILE A 204 -5.60 -15.11 -24.97
CA ILE A 204 -5.89 -14.05 -24.01
C ILE A 204 -4.87 -12.92 -24.20
N GLN A 205 -5.33 -11.72 -24.47
CA GLN A 205 -4.45 -10.55 -24.57
C GLN A 205 -3.86 -10.20 -23.20
N PHE A 206 -2.55 -10.08 -23.08
CA PHE A 206 -1.89 -9.53 -21.87
C PHE A 206 -1.55 -8.06 -22.12
N ALA A 207 -2.25 -7.13 -21.46
CA ALA A 207 -2.14 -5.69 -21.66
C ALA A 207 -1.57 -5.02 -20.42
N VAL A 208 -0.35 -4.51 -20.52
CA VAL A 208 0.33 -3.78 -19.43
C VAL A 208 -0.05 -2.31 -19.47
N THR A 209 -0.39 -1.74 -18.31
CA THR A 209 -0.54 -0.29 -18.12
C THR A 209 0.41 0.16 -17.02
N ASP A 210 1.44 0.89 -17.40
CA ASP A 210 2.41 1.47 -16.48
C ASP A 210 1.85 2.78 -15.89
N PRO A 211 1.59 2.85 -14.59
CA PRO A 211 1.01 4.03 -13.95
C PRO A 211 1.97 5.24 -13.91
N TRP A 212 3.29 5.04 -14.09
CA TRP A 212 4.26 6.11 -14.20
C TRP A 212 4.17 6.84 -15.54
N GLN A 213 3.87 6.10 -16.61
CA GLN A 213 3.79 6.65 -17.96
C GLN A 213 2.36 7.09 -18.30
N ASN A 214 1.37 6.33 -17.83
CA ASN A 214 -0.04 6.53 -18.13
C ASN A 214 -0.87 6.37 -16.85
N PRO A 215 -0.92 7.39 -15.98
CA PRO A 215 -1.74 7.34 -14.78
C PRO A 215 -3.22 7.21 -15.17
N LEU A 216 -3.91 6.27 -14.52
CA LEU A 216 -5.33 6.02 -14.74
C LEU A 216 -6.13 6.50 -13.54
N SER A 217 -7.36 6.94 -13.78
CA SER A 217 -8.33 7.15 -12.69
C SER A 217 -8.68 5.85 -11.99
N PHE A 218 -9.21 5.93 -10.78
CA PHE A 218 -9.67 4.76 -10.04
C PHE A 218 -10.73 3.98 -10.81
N ASP A 219 -11.72 4.68 -11.38
CA ASP A 219 -12.78 4.06 -12.16
C ASP A 219 -12.25 3.33 -13.40
N GLU A 220 -11.26 3.91 -14.07
CA GLU A 220 -10.65 3.28 -15.23
C GLU A 220 -9.81 2.05 -14.83
N VAL A 221 -9.08 2.09 -13.71
CA VAL A 221 -8.36 0.92 -13.19
C VAL A 221 -9.36 -0.18 -12.81
N MET A 222 -10.41 0.15 -12.06
CA MET A 222 -11.45 -0.80 -11.66
C MET A 222 -12.12 -1.42 -12.89
N ARG A 223 -12.56 -0.61 -13.86
CA ARG A 223 -13.16 -1.08 -15.10
C ARG A 223 -12.26 -2.06 -15.87
N ARG A 224 -10.96 -1.74 -16.03
CA ARG A 224 -10.00 -2.62 -16.71
C ARG A 224 -9.80 -3.94 -15.95
N ILE A 225 -9.68 -3.88 -14.65
CA ILE A 225 -9.58 -5.10 -13.82
C ILE A 225 -10.84 -5.94 -13.99
N GLN A 226 -12.05 -5.35 -13.88
CA GLN A 226 -13.32 -6.06 -14.04
C GLN A 226 -13.54 -6.64 -15.43
N GLU A 227 -12.98 -6.02 -16.48
CA GLU A 227 -12.98 -6.56 -17.85
C GLU A 227 -11.98 -7.71 -18.04
N SER A 228 -11.04 -7.90 -17.15
CA SER A 228 -10.02 -8.96 -17.27
C SER A 228 -10.61 -10.34 -16.97
N VAL A 229 -10.14 -11.37 -17.66
CA VAL A 229 -10.47 -12.76 -17.32
C VAL A 229 -9.79 -13.19 -16.03
N LEU A 230 -8.55 -12.73 -15.79
CA LEU A 230 -7.77 -12.92 -14.56
C LEU A 230 -7.14 -11.59 -14.16
N ALA A 231 -6.93 -11.39 -12.86
CA ALA A 231 -6.30 -10.18 -12.32
C ALA A 231 -5.14 -10.54 -11.35
N PRO A 232 -3.96 -10.96 -11.88
CA PRO A 232 -2.87 -11.42 -11.03
C PRO A 232 -2.12 -10.27 -10.34
N ASP A 233 -1.66 -10.55 -9.11
CA ASP A 233 -0.63 -9.80 -8.42
C ASP A 233 0.70 -10.54 -8.49
N ILE A 234 1.50 -10.28 -9.52
CA ILE A 234 2.81 -10.91 -9.73
C ILE A 234 3.91 -9.99 -9.23
N ARG A 235 4.74 -10.51 -8.33
CA ARG A 235 5.88 -9.84 -7.71
C ARG A 235 7.18 -10.28 -8.34
N GLY A 236 8.10 -9.33 -8.48
CA GLY A 236 9.48 -9.60 -8.91
C GLY A 236 10.34 -10.16 -7.78
N PRO A 237 11.56 -10.67 -8.11
CA PRO A 237 12.44 -11.31 -7.14
C PRO A 237 12.74 -10.47 -5.90
N GLU A 238 12.96 -9.16 -6.08
CA GLU A 238 13.27 -8.26 -4.98
C GLU A 238 12.06 -8.07 -4.05
N HIS A 239 10.86 -7.86 -4.58
CA HIS A 239 9.64 -7.78 -3.78
C HIS A 239 9.33 -9.09 -3.04
N LEU A 240 9.63 -10.25 -3.64
CA LEU A 240 9.50 -11.56 -2.97
C LEU A 240 10.53 -11.71 -1.85
N ARG A 241 11.79 -11.30 -2.10
CA ARG A 241 12.85 -11.34 -1.09
C ARG A 241 12.55 -10.42 0.10
N THR A 242 12.05 -9.24 -0.16
CA THR A 242 11.74 -8.22 0.85
C THR A 242 10.33 -8.35 1.44
N ARG A 243 9.53 -9.30 0.94
CA ARG A 243 8.16 -9.60 1.42
C ARG A 243 7.22 -8.40 1.40
N VAL A 244 7.43 -7.47 0.48
CA VAL A 244 6.64 -6.24 0.41
C VAL A 244 5.18 -6.53 0.02
N VAL A 245 4.24 -5.97 0.79
CA VAL A 245 2.81 -6.10 0.54
C VAL A 245 2.25 -4.75 0.08
N THR A 246 1.88 -4.67 -1.20
CA THR A 246 1.30 -3.47 -1.80
C THR A 246 -0.18 -3.66 -2.12
N CYS A 247 -0.83 -2.61 -2.64
CA CYS A 247 -2.28 -2.56 -2.79
C CYS A 247 -2.90 -3.45 -3.88
N ARG A 248 -2.12 -3.96 -4.87
CA ARG A 248 -2.69 -4.58 -6.09
C ARG A 248 -3.60 -5.77 -5.79
N VAL A 249 -3.16 -6.70 -4.93
CA VAL A 249 -3.97 -7.87 -4.59
C VAL A 249 -5.30 -7.45 -3.94
N PHE A 250 -5.25 -6.54 -2.97
CA PHE A 250 -6.45 -6.07 -2.27
C PHE A 250 -7.40 -5.32 -3.20
N LYS A 251 -6.86 -4.51 -4.13
CA LYS A 251 -7.66 -3.83 -5.16
C LYS A 251 -8.33 -4.82 -6.10
N ASN A 252 -7.57 -5.77 -6.66
CA ASN A 252 -8.12 -6.74 -7.59
C ASN A 252 -9.26 -7.55 -6.96
N ILE A 253 -9.07 -8.02 -5.73
CA ILE A 253 -10.09 -8.75 -4.97
C ILE A 253 -11.29 -7.85 -4.68
N SER A 254 -11.08 -6.64 -4.16
CA SER A 254 -12.20 -5.73 -3.83
C SER A 254 -13.01 -5.29 -5.06
N TYR A 255 -12.45 -5.40 -6.26
CA TYR A 255 -13.15 -5.13 -7.52
C TYR A 255 -13.93 -6.33 -8.07
N GLY A 256 -13.96 -7.44 -7.32
CA GLY A 256 -14.73 -8.65 -7.64
C GLY A 256 -13.93 -9.77 -8.29
N HIS A 257 -12.59 -9.67 -8.35
CA HIS A 257 -11.76 -10.72 -8.92
C HIS A 257 -11.27 -11.73 -7.91
N LEU A 258 -11.01 -12.96 -8.42
CA LEU A 258 -10.24 -13.97 -7.73
C LEU A 258 -8.84 -13.42 -7.39
N GLY A 259 -8.44 -13.53 -6.13
CA GLY A 259 -7.10 -13.18 -5.70
C GLY A 259 -6.07 -14.18 -6.24
N LEU A 260 -5.09 -13.69 -6.99
CA LEU A 260 -4.00 -14.48 -7.55
C LEU A 260 -2.67 -13.85 -7.20
N THR A 261 -1.75 -14.56 -6.55
CA THR A 261 -0.44 -14.02 -6.20
C THR A 261 0.67 -15.08 -6.26
N ASN A 262 1.89 -14.64 -6.56
CA ASN A 262 3.10 -15.45 -6.43
C ASN A 262 3.88 -15.13 -5.12
N SER A 263 3.30 -14.38 -4.21
CA SER A 263 3.90 -14.00 -2.94
C SER A 263 3.27 -14.75 -1.78
N GLU A 264 4.08 -15.53 -1.07
CA GLU A 264 3.66 -16.23 0.15
C GLU A 264 3.26 -15.26 1.26
N GLU A 265 3.94 -14.10 1.36
CA GLU A 265 3.60 -13.08 2.35
C GLU A 265 2.19 -12.52 2.14
N ILE A 266 1.82 -12.27 0.87
CA ILE A 266 0.46 -11.82 0.53
C ILE A 266 -0.58 -12.90 0.82
N TYR A 267 -0.28 -14.16 0.51
CA TYR A 267 -1.15 -15.28 0.85
C TYR A 267 -1.41 -15.38 2.36
N ASN A 268 -0.35 -15.21 3.16
CA ASN A 268 -0.45 -15.18 4.62
C ASN A 268 -1.22 -13.96 5.15
N GLU A 269 -1.03 -12.77 4.55
CA GLU A 269 -1.80 -11.57 4.91
C GLU A 269 -3.29 -11.71 4.54
N MET A 270 -3.60 -12.48 3.49
CA MET A 270 -4.96 -12.82 3.09
C MET A 270 -5.58 -14.00 3.87
N ASP A 271 -4.85 -14.54 4.84
CA ASP A 271 -5.27 -15.73 5.62
C ASP A 271 -5.75 -16.90 4.73
N GLY A 272 -5.09 -17.08 3.58
CA GLY A 272 -5.44 -18.09 2.60
C GLY A 272 -6.62 -17.76 1.67
N ASN A 273 -7.26 -16.61 1.79
CA ASN A 273 -8.41 -16.19 0.96
C ASN A 273 -7.98 -15.70 -0.44
N CYS A 274 -6.98 -16.33 -1.02
CA CYS A 274 -6.55 -16.12 -2.41
C CYS A 274 -5.76 -17.34 -2.88
N ILE A 275 -5.50 -17.44 -4.17
CA ILE A 275 -4.66 -18.49 -4.74
C ILE A 275 -3.20 -18.06 -4.75
N TYR A 276 -2.33 -18.91 -4.23
CA TYR A 276 -0.89 -18.72 -4.22
C TYR A 276 -0.20 -19.79 -5.04
N ASN A 277 0.66 -19.36 -5.95
CA ASN A 277 1.65 -20.25 -6.59
C ASN A 277 2.91 -19.45 -6.93
N LYS A 278 4.07 -19.88 -6.44
CA LYS A 278 5.35 -19.23 -6.73
C LYS A 278 5.75 -19.31 -8.22
N ASP A 279 5.29 -20.36 -8.92
CA ASP A 279 5.42 -20.49 -10.37
C ASP A 279 4.26 -19.75 -11.05
N THR A 280 4.56 -18.64 -11.68
CA THR A 280 3.56 -17.81 -12.32
C THR A 280 2.92 -18.42 -13.55
N ARG A 281 3.56 -19.42 -14.18
CA ARG A 281 2.98 -20.24 -15.23
C ARG A 281 1.87 -21.13 -14.66
N GLN A 282 2.14 -21.80 -13.53
CA GLN A 282 1.13 -22.60 -12.85
C GLN A 282 0.02 -21.72 -12.25
N LEU A 283 0.37 -20.52 -11.73
CA LEU A 283 -0.60 -19.55 -11.22
C LEU A 283 -1.66 -19.17 -12.28
N PHE A 284 -1.26 -19.12 -13.56
CA PHE A 284 -2.21 -18.88 -14.66
C PHE A 284 -3.25 -20.02 -14.75
N TYR A 285 -2.81 -21.29 -14.70
CA TYR A 285 -3.71 -22.44 -14.76
C TYR A 285 -4.60 -22.56 -13.53
N ASP A 286 -4.01 -22.37 -12.35
CA ASP A 286 -4.75 -22.34 -11.07
C ASP A 286 -5.85 -21.27 -11.09
N GLY A 287 -5.54 -20.11 -11.69
CA GLY A 287 -6.50 -19.03 -11.88
C GLY A 287 -7.63 -19.38 -12.84
N LEU A 288 -7.33 -19.97 -14.01
CA LEU A 288 -8.34 -20.39 -14.97
C LEU A 288 -9.28 -21.49 -14.43
N GLU A 289 -8.73 -22.44 -13.69
CA GLU A 289 -9.51 -23.51 -13.06
C GLU A 289 -10.52 -22.98 -12.02
N ASN A 290 -10.17 -21.87 -11.35
CA ASN A 290 -10.98 -21.28 -10.30
C ASN A 290 -11.66 -19.95 -10.69
N VAL A 291 -11.64 -19.58 -11.97
CA VAL A 291 -12.14 -18.25 -12.42
C VAL A 291 -13.61 -18.01 -12.07
N ASP A 292 -14.43 -19.05 -12.00
CA ASP A 292 -15.85 -19.02 -11.64
C ASP A 292 -16.12 -19.61 -10.24
N ASN A 293 -15.10 -19.73 -9.40
CA ASN A 293 -15.26 -20.13 -8.01
C ASN A 293 -15.76 -18.93 -7.17
N PHE A 294 -17.07 -18.67 -7.26
CA PHE A 294 -17.70 -17.49 -6.63
C PHE A 294 -17.62 -17.51 -5.12
N ASP A 295 -17.58 -18.68 -4.48
CA ASP A 295 -17.40 -18.78 -3.03
C ASP A 295 -16.03 -18.23 -2.61
N LEU A 296 -14.95 -18.67 -3.28
CA LEU A 296 -13.60 -18.17 -3.01
C LEU A 296 -13.44 -16.67 -3.31
N ILE A 297 -14.12 -16.19 -4.37
CA ILE A 297 -14.10 -14.75 -4.70
C ILE A 297 -14.82 -13.95 -3.62
N SER A 298 -16.02 -14.39 -3.20
CA SER A 298 -16.80 -13.73 -2.17
C SER A 298 -16.08 -13.72 -0.82
N ASP A 299 -15.50 -14.86 -0.41
CA ASP A 299 -14.71 -14.97 0.83
C ASP A 299 -13.52 -14.03 0.80
N GLY A 300 -12.78 -13.97 -0.32
CA GLY A 300 -11.68 -13.04 -0.51
C GLY A 300 -12.12 -11.58 -0.44
N MET A 301 -13.24 -11.21 -1.08
CA MET A 301 -13.80 -9.86 -1.02
C MET A 301 -14.23 -9.49 0.40
N GLN A 302 -14.91 -10.39 1.11
CA GLN A 302 -15.32 -10.18 2.49
C GLN A 302 -14.11 -9.98 3.40
N TYR A 303 -13.07 -10.81 3.21
CA TYR A 303 -11.84 -10.67 3.98
C TYR A 303 -11.15 -9.32 3.74
N VAL A 304 -11.06 -8.86 2.49
CA VAL A 304 -10.51 -7.53 2.16
C VAL A 304 -11.36 -6.42 2.74
N LYS A 305 -12.69 -6.52 2.64
CA LYS A 305 -13.65 -5.56 3.20
C LYS A 305 -13.45 -5.35 4.71
N GLU A 306 -13.22 -6.43 5.44
CA GLU A 306 -13.06 -6.40 6.89
C GLU A 306 -11.65 -6.02 7.35
N ASN A 307 -10.60 -6.36 6.56
CA ASN A 307 -9.23 -6.33 7.03
C ASN A 307 -8.28 -5.45 6.22
N HIS A 308 -8.57 -5.15 4.95
CA HIS A 308 -7.59 -4.53 4.05
C HIS A 308 -8.11 -3.30 3.32
N THR A 309 -8.90 -2.47 4.01
CA THR A 309 -9.26 -1.11 3.59
C THR A 309 -8.38 -0.07 4.29
N TYR A 310 -8.34 1.16 3.79
CA TYR A 310 -7.65 2.26 4.49
C TYR A 310 -8.34 2.66 5.80
N ILE A 311 -9.60 2.27 6.04
CA ILE A 311 -10.24 2.39 7.37
C ILE A 311 -9.46 1.58 8.41
N ASN A 312 -9.11 0.32 8.11
CA ASN A 312 -8.32 -0.53 9.01
C ASN A 312 -6.93 0.08 9.28
N ARG A 313 -6.30 0.64 8.24
CA ARG A 313 -4.98 1.31 8.37
C ARG A 313 -5.08 2.55 9.25
N ALA A 314 -6.08 3.40 9.02
CA ALA A 314 -6.33 4.60 9.84
C ALA A 314 -6.61 4.24 11.31
N GLN A 315 -7.41 3.22 11.56
CA GLN A 315 -7.67 2.73 12.93
C GLN A 315 -6.39 2.21 13.60
N SER A 316 -5.53 1.49 12.86
CA SER A 316 -4.24 1.03 13.38
C SER A 316 -3.30 2.19 13.68
N LEU A 317 -3.25 3.24 12.85
CA LEU A 317 -2.53 4.48 13.13
C LEU A 317 -3.02 5.14 14.42
N LEU A 318 -4.33 5.26 14.57
CA LEU A 318 -4.95 5.87 15.75
C LEU A 318 -4.71 5.06 17.05
N SER A 319 -4.59 3.74 16.95
CA SER A 319 -4.38 2.86 18.12
C SER A 319 -2.99 2.99 18.74
N VAL A 320 -2.02 3.57 18.03
CA VAL A 320 -0.64 3.77 18.51
C VAL A 320 -0.33 5.23 18.87
N LEU A 321 -1.33 6.11 18.83
CA LEU A 321 -1.26 7.48 19.36
C LEU A 321 -1.54 7.47 20.87
#